data_ab5fda47ed07e4d7574592335aa098c4
#
_entry.id   ab5fda47ed07e4d7574592335aa098c4
#
_cell.length_a   1.000
_cell.length_b   1.000
_cell.length_c   1.000
_cell.angle_alpha   90.00
_cell.angle_beta   90.00
_cell.angle_gamma   90.00
#
_symmetry.space_group_name_H-M   'P 1'
#
loop_
_entity.id
_entity.type
_entity.pdbx_description
1 polymer ?
#
loop_
_entity_poly.entity_id
_entity_poly.type
_entity_poly.pdbx_seq_one_letter_code
_entity_poly.pdbx_strand_id
1 'polypeptide(L)'
;TVVSFAASREGAGKAFGLQELLDQFGAVLGPLLLYVIMLFKTDGSTFERYSFCFLALAVPAVLTLVLLVVTRLHFPNPEQFEPDAKEYVPLKVGSKFVLYIIGISLFAFGFLDYSLVAMHVNRTCADIVPAGALPLLYSAAMLVDAVAALLFGNLYDRWGMKVLVVSALLAAPFSFLIFLGHSAPALVVGVVMWGIGMGAQESILKAAVTDMTPKSA
;
A
#
# COMPACT_ATOMS: atom_id res chain seq x y z
N THR A 1 -18.19 2.37 -3.06
CA THR A 1 -17.28 3.23 -3.85
C THR A 1 -17.28 2.80 -5.32
N VAL A 2 -16.88 3.67 -6.27
CA VAL A 2 -16.87 3.38 -7.72
C VAL A 2 -16.11 2.08 -8.04
N VAL A 3 -14.99 1.84 -7.36
CA VAL A 3 -14.18 0.62 -7.56
C VAL A 3 -14.92 -0.65 -7.13
N SER A 4 -15.67 -0.62 -6.03
CA SER A 4 -16.44 -1.79 -5.58
C SER A 4 -17.57 -2.16 -6.55
N PHE A 5 -18.13 -1.20 -7.28
CA PHE A 5 -19.12 -1.45 -8.32
C PHE A 5 -18.49 -2.01 -9.60
N ALA A 6 -17.32 -1.48 -10.00
CA ALA A 6 -16.55 -2.01 -11.12
C ALA A 6 -16.06 -3.44 -10.83
N ALA A 7 -15.66 -3.73 -9.61
CA ALA A 7 -15.20 -5.04 -9.14
C ALA A 7 -16.23 -6.18 -9.33
N SER A 8 -17.53 -5.86 -9.39
CA SER A 8 -18.58 -6.87 -9.55
C SER A 8 -18.55 -7.60 -10.90
N ARG A 9 -17.86 -7.08 -11.90
CA ARG A 9 -17.77 -7.67 -13.26
C ARG A 9 -16.50 -8.49 -13.49
N GLU A 10 -15.39 -8.15 -12.80
CA GLU A 10 -14.07 -8.72 -13.09
C GLU A 10 -13.41 -9.45 -11.92
N GLY A 11 -14.05 -9.50 -10.75
CA GLY A 11 -13.48 -9.99 -9.50
C GLY A 11 -12.99 -8.86 -8.59
N ALA A 12 -13.34 -8.95 -7.31
CA ALA A 12 -13.01 -7.90 -6.33
C ALA A 12 -11.51 -7.81 -6.09
N GLY A 13 -10.83 -8.94 -5.99
CA GLY A 13 -9.38 -8.99 -5.76
C GLY A 13 -8.57 -8.37 -6.89
N LYS A 14 -8.93 -8.67 -8.15
CA LYS A 14 -8.27 -8.09 -9.32
C LYS A 14 -8.47 -6.57 -9.40
N ALA A 15 -9.71 -6.08 -9.16
CA ALA A 15 -10.02 -4.66 -9.23
C ALA A 15 -9.29 -3.85 -8.15
N PHE A 16 -9.26 -4.34 -6.90
CA PHE A 16 -8.52 -3.69 -5.82
C PHE A 16 -7.01 -3.84 -5.98
N GLY A 17 -6.52 -4.97 -6.49
CA GLY A 17 -5.11 -5.13 -6.83
C GLY A 17 -4.63 -4.16 -7.92
N LEU A 18 -5.47 -3.88 -8.93
CA LEU A 18 -5.16 -2.87 -9.94
C LEU A 18 -5.19 -1.45 -9.37
N GLN A 19 -6.16 -1.14 -8.51
CA GLN A 19 -6.19 0.15 -7.81
C GLN A 19 -4.92 0.34 -7.01
N GLU A 20 -4.51 -0.66 -6.24
CA GLU A 20 -3.31 -0.62 -5.42
C GLU A 20 -2.05 -0.42 -6.27
N LEU A 21 -1.92 -1.14 -7.38
CA LEU A 21 -0.82 -0.92 -8.32
C LEU A 21 -0.70 0.55 -8.75
N LEU A 22 -1.83 1.20 -9.08
CA LEU A 22 -1.83 2.60 -9.50
C LEU A 22 -1.46 3.55 -8.33
N ASP A 23 -1.95 3.27 -7.12
CA ASP A 23 -1.61 4.03 -5.92
C ASP A 23 -0.11 3.90 -5.61
N GLN A 24 0.46 2.71 -5.79
CA GLN A 24 1.89 2.44 -5.56
C GLN A 24 2.81 3.13 -6.57
N PHE A 25 2.34 3.52 -7.75
CA PHE A 25 3.12 4.38 -8.64
C PHE A 25 3.55 5.67 -7.95
N GLY A 26 2.65 6.31 -7.23
CA GLY A 26 2.96 7.51 -6.44
C GLY A 26 3.92 7.21 -5.28
N ALA A 27 3.68 6.11 -4.57
CA ALA A 27 4.50 5.68 -3.44
C ALA A 27 5.93 5.29 -3.84
N VAL A 28 6.14 4.81 -5.07
CA VAL A 28 7.47 4.53 -5.65
C VAL A 28 8.13 5.83 -6.13
N LEU A 29 7.41 6.63 -6.90
CA LEU A 29 7.99 7.80 -7.58
C LEU A 29 8.33 8.94 -6.60
N GLY A 30 7.56 9.12 -5.53
CA GLY A 30 7.82 10.15 -4.52
C GLY A 30 9.20 10.02 -3.87
N PRO A 31 9.49 8.93 -3.17
CA PRO A 31 10.79 8.71 -2.54
C PRO A 31 11.95 8.56 -3.55
N LEU A 32 11.67 8.01 -4.74
CA LEU A 32 12.65 7.95 -5.82
C LEU A 32 13.05 9.36 -6.28
N LEU A 33 12.10 10.28 -6.40
CA LEU A 33 12.37 11.69 -6.71
C LEU A 33 13.24 12.33 -5.62
N LEU A 34 12.93 12.07 -4.34
CA LEU A 34 13.78 12.54 -3.24
C LEU A 34 15.21 12.02 -3.37
N TYR A 35 15.37 10.73 -3.61
CA TYR A 35 16.68 10.12 -3.78
C TYR A 35 17.46 10.75 -4.93
N VAL A 36 16.84 10.92 -6.10
CA VAL A 36 17.43 11.54 -7.27
C VAL A 36 17.86 12.99 -6.97
N ILE A 37 16.99 13.78 -6.35
CA ILE A 37 17.34 15.16 -5.96
C ILE A 37 18.53 15.17 -5.01
N MET A 38 18.57 14.27 -4.03
CA MET A 38 19.66 14.15 -3.07
C MET A 38 20.99 13.79 -3.71
N LEU A 39 20.98 13.04 -4.83
CA LEU A 39 22.19 12.73 -5.60
C LEU A 39 22.79 13.97 -6.29
N PHE A 40 21.94 14.83 -6.85
CA PHE A 40 22.37 16.00 -7.61
C PHE A 40 22.60 17.23 -6.73
N LYS A 41 21.82 17.39 -5.67
CA LYS A 41 21.95 18.52 -4.74
C LYS A 41 22.83 18.13 -3.56
N THR A 42 24.14 18.23 -3.75
CA THR A 42 25.15 17.97 -2.71
C THR A 42 25.44 19.17 -1.83
N ASP A 43 25.19 20.39 -2.33
CA ASP A 43 25.48 21.65 -1.64
C ASP A 43 24.38 22.03 -0.65
N GLY A 44 24.79 22.73 0.40
CA GLY A 44 23.91 23.24 1.46
C GLY A 44 23.76 22.31 2.67
N SER A 45 23.06 22.81 3.68
CA SER A 45 22.75 22.05 4.89
C SER A 45 21.73 20.93 4.59
N THR A 46 21.68 19.93 5.45
CA THR A 46 20.68 18.85 5.36
C THR A 46 19.26 19.41 5.30
N PHE A 47 18.96 20.45 6.08
CA PHE A 47 17.67 21.13 6.08
C PHE A 47 17.33 21.76 4.71
N GLU A 48 18.27 22.47 4.10
CA GLU A 48 18.06 23.10 2.78
C GLU A 48 17.82 22.05 1.68
N ARG A 49 18.54 20.93 1.75
CA ARG A 49 18.36 19.83 0.80
C ARG A 49 16.96 19.20 0.92
N TYR A 50 16.50 18.90 2.15
CA TYR A 50 15.14 18.40 2.36
C TYR A 50 14.07 19.42 1.99
N SER A 51 14.26 20.71 2.32
CA SER A 51 13.32 21.77 1.93
C SER A 51 13.14 21.84 0.42
N PHE A 52 14.23 21.70 -0.34
CA PHE A 52 14.15 21.64 -1.80
C PHE A 52 13.42 20.38 -2.30
N CYS A 53 13.64 19.22 -1.67
CA CYS A 53 12.90 17.99 -1.98
C CYS A 53 11.39 18.17 -1.77
N PHE A 54 10.97 18.75 -0.65
CA PHE A 54 9.56 19.02 -0.38
C PHE A 54 8.96 20.02 -1.36
N LEU A 55 9.72 21.05 -1.76
CA LEU A 55 9.27 21.98 -2.78
C LEU A 55 9.07 21.29 -4.14
N ALA A 56 9.95 20.37 -4.51
CA ALA A 56 9.78 19.58 -5.74
C ALA A 56 8.55 18.68 -5.67
N LEU A 57 8.24 18.08 -4.51
CA LEU A 57 7.02 17.29 -4.29
C LEU A 57 5.74 18.13 -4.32
N ALA A 58 5.82 19.44 -4.12
CA ALA A 58 4.66 20.33 -4.27
C ALA A 58 4.11 20.34 -5.71
N VAL A 59 4.96 20.10 -6.72
CA VAL A 59 4.54 20.09 -8.13
C VAL A 59 3.51 18.98 -8.41
N PRO A 60 3.78 17.68 -8.14
CA PRO A 60 2.78 16.63 -8.31
C PRO A 60 1.57 16.82 -7.37
N ALA A 61 1.75 17.36 -6.17
CA ALA A 61 0.65 17.64 -5.26
C ALA A 61 -0.33 18.68 -5.85
N VAL A 62 0.17 19.79 -6.38
CA VAL A 62 -0.66 20.80 -7.06
C VAL A 62 -1.34 20.20 -8.29
N LEU A 63 -0.62 19.39 -9.09
CA LEU A 63 -1.20 18.72 -10.25
C LEU A 63 -2.37 17.81 -9.84
N THR A 64 -2.23 17.06 -8.76
CA THR A 64 -3.32 16.22 -8.21
C THR A 64 -4.53 17.06 -7.83
N LEU A 65 -4.34 18.19 -7.15
CA LEU A 65 -5.45 19.11 -6.80
C LEU A 65 -6.14 19.64 -8.06
N VAL A 66 -5.39 20.04 -9.07
CA VAL A 66 -5.95 20.52 -10.34
C VAL A 66 -6.77 19.41 -11.01
N LEU A 67 -6.23 18.18 -11.09
CA LEU A 67 -6.94 17.04 -11.67
C LEU A 67 -8.23 16.71 -10.90
N LEU A 68 -8.22 16.79 -9.56
CA LEU A 68 -9.42 16.60 -8.74
C LEU A 68 -10.49 17.65 -9.05
N VAL A 69 -10.10 18.93 -9.16
CA VAL A 69 -11.03 20.01 -9.55
C VAL A 69 -11.59 19.76 -10.95
N VAL A 70 -10.74 19.42 -11.92
CA VAL A 70 -11.17 19.11 -13.28
C VAL A 70 -12.15 17.91 -13.29
N THR A 71 -11.83 16.84 -12.56
CA THR A 71 -12.72 15.68 -12.44
C THR A 71 -14.06 16.08 -11.82
N ARG A 72 -14.05 16.86 -10.76
CA ARG A 72 -15.29 17.37 -10.13
C ARG A 72 -16.13 18.20 -11.07
N LEU A 73 -15.53 19.02 -11.92
CA LEU A 73 -16.24 19.86 -12.88
C LEU A 73 -16.83 19.04 -14.04
N HIS A 74 -16.13 17.98 -14.49
CA HIS A 74 -16.61 17.13 -15.60
C HIS A 74 -17.62 16.07 -15.14
N PHE A 75 -17.51 15.62 -13.88
CA PHE A 75 -18.37 14.58 -13.30
C PHE A 75 -19.00 15.08 -12.00
N PRO A 76 -19.94 16.06 -12.07
CA PRO A 76 -20.54 16.68 -10.87
C PRO A 76 -21.36 15.68 -10.06
N ASN A 77 -21.95 14.67 -10.69
CA ASN A 77 -22.83 13.69 -10.06
C ASN A 77 -22.23 12.27 -10.20
N PRO A 78 -21.32 11.84 -9.32
CA PRO A 78 -20.73 10.51 -9.38
C PRO A 78 -21.76 9.38 -9.15
N GLU A 79 -22.91 9.68 -8.53
CA GLU A 79 -24.01 8.74 -8.28
C GLU A 79 -24.57 8.10 -9.56
N GLN A 80 -24.47 8.80 -10.70
CA GLN A 80 -24.91 8.24 -12.01
C GLN A 80 -24.07 7.02 -12.46
N PHE A 81 -22.91 6.78 -11.87
CA PHE A 81 -22.09 5.60 -12.11
C PHE A 81 -22.39 4.45 -11.13
N GLU A 82 -23.24 4.70 -10.12
CA GLU A 82 -23.69 3.66 -9.23
C GLU A 82 -24.83 2.88 -9.91
N PRO A 83 -24.84 1.54 -9.85
CA PRO A 83 -26.01 0.77 -10.27
C PRO A 83 -27.20 1.20 -9.44
N ASP A 84 -28.39 1.26 -10.07
CA ASP A 84 -29.64 1.59 -9.38
C ASP A 84 -29.69 0.95 -8.00
N ALA A 85 -29.85 1.79 -6.97
CA ALA A 85 -29.85 1.36 -5.58
C ALA A 85 -30.96 0.33 -5.38
N LYS A 86 -30.60 -0.95 -5.32
CA LYS A 86 -31.49 -1.98 -4.80
C LYS A 86 -31.84 -1.61 -3.37
N GLU A 87 -33.05 -1.94 -2.94
CA GLU A 87 -33.53 -1.66 -1.57
C GLU A 87 -32.44 -1.80 -0.52
N TYR A 88 -32.33 -0.79 0.34
CA TYR A 88 -31.35 -0.78 1.44
C TYR A 88 -31.52 -2.05 2.29
N VAL A 89 -30.56 -2.94 2.20
CA VAL A 89 -30.50 -4.12 3.06
C VAL A 89 -29.55 -3.82 4.21
N PRO A 90 -30.06 -3.77 5.45
CA PRO A 90 -29.22 -3.48 6.61
C PRO A 90 -28.12 -4.53 6.74
N LEU A 91 -26.89 -4.08 7.01
CA LEU A 91 -25.73 -4.94 7.21
C LEU A 91 -26.00 -5.90 8.39
N LYS A 92 -26.18 -7.19 8.10
CA LYS A 92 -26.25 -8.23 9.14
C LYS A 92 -24.82 -8.64 9.50
N VAL A 93 -24.34 -8.15 10.63
CA VAL A 93 -23.03 -8.52 11.17
C VAL A 93 -23.07 -9.98 11.63
N GLY A 94 -22.62 -10.88 10.79
CA GLY A 94 -22.51 -12.30 11.12
C GLY A 94 -21.22 -12.65 11.84
N SER A 95 -21.19 -13.80 12.52
CA SER A 95 -20.00 -14.28 13.25
C SER A 95 -18.74 -14.37 12.36
N LYS A 96 -18.91 -14.69 11.08
CA LYS A 96 -17.80 -14.73 10.10
C LYS A 96 -17.17 -13.37 9.88
N PHE A 97 -17.98 -12.31 9.78
CA PHE A 97 -17.51 -10.94 9.63
C PHE A 97 -16.78 -10.46 10.90
N VAL A 98 -17.30 -10.76 12.07
CA VAL A 98 -16.67 -10.44 13.35
C VAL A 98 -15.30 -11.13 13.47
N LEU A 99 -15.24 -12.43 13.16
CA LEU A 99 -13.98 -13.19 13.20
C LEU A 99 -12.96 -12.64 12.20
N TYR A 100 -13.40 -12.24 11.02
CA TYR A 100 -12.58 -11.59 10.02
C TYR A 100 -12.01 -10.27 10.56
N ILE A 101 -12.82 -9.39 11.12
CA ILE A 101 -12.38 -8.11 11.69
C ILE A 101 -11.35 -8.33 12.83
N ILE A 102 -11.59 -9.28 13.72
CA ILE A 102 -10.65 -9.63 14.77
C ILE A 102 -9.32 -10.11 14.17
N GLY A 103 -9.35 -11.01 13.20
CA GLY A 103 -8.15 -11.52 12.54
C GLY A 103 -7.32 -10.43 11.87
N ILE A 104 -7.98 -9.52 11.15
CA ILE A 104 -7.32 -8.36 10.53
C ILE A 104 -6.73 -7.41 11.57
N SER A 105 -7.48 -7.12 12.63
CA SER A 105 -7.01 -6.23 13.70
C SER A 105 -5.75 -6.79 14.35
N LEU A 106 -5.68 -8.10 14.59
CA LEU A 106 -4.50 -8.76 15.11
C LEU A 106 -3.33 -8.72 14.12
N PHE A 107 -3.62 -8.94 12.84
CA PHE A 107 -2.60 -8.84 11.79
C PHE A 107 -2.04 -7.42 11.69
N ALA A 108 -2.90 -6.41 11.62
CA ALA A 108 -2.51 -5.00 11.55
C ALA A 108 -1.74 -4.55 12.82
N PHE A 109 -2.10 -5.07 13.99
CA PHE A 109 -1.38 -4.80 15.25
C PHE A 109 0.05 -5.35 15.22
N GLY A 110 0.27 -6.49 14.58
CA GLY A 110 1.60 -7.11 14.42
C GLY A 110 2.40 -6.56 13.25
N PHE A 111 1.77 -5.79 12.34
CA PHE A 111 2.42 -5.30 11.14
C PHE A 111 2.99 -3.90 11.36
N LEU A 112 4.33 -3.81 11.38
CA LEU A 112 5.05 -2.57 11.69
C LEU A 112 5.02 -1.59 10.52
N ASP A 113 4.84 -0.31 10.83
CA ASP A 113 4.99 0.79 9.89
C ASP A 113 6.43 0.92 9.39
N TYR A 114 6.61 1.29 8.11
CA TYR A 114 7.93 1.46 7.52
C TYR A 114 8.77 2.54 8.20
N SER A 115 8.17 3.53 8.83
CA SER A 115 8.88 4.56 9.58
C SER A 115 9.73 3.96 10.71
N LEU A 116 9.25 2.90 11.38
CA LEU A 116 10.02 2.18 12.39
C LEU A 116 11.17 1.39 11.77
N VAL A 117 10.94 0.77 10.61
CA VAL A 117 11.99 0.09 9.83
C VAL A 117 13.07 1.09 9.43
N ALA A 118 12.69 2.23 8.85
CA ALA A 118 13.63 3.28 8.43
C ALA A 118 14.43 3.83 9.62
N MET A 119 13.78 4.06 10.75
CA MET A 119 14.45 4.52 11.98
C MET A 119 15.46 3.49 12.48
N HIS A 120 15.09 2.21 12.52
CA HIS A 120 15.99 1.13 12.92
C HIS A 120 17.21 1.05 11.99
N VAL A 121 16.96 0.99 10.69
CA VAL A 121 18.03 0.92 9.66
C VAL A 121 18.99 2.11 9.77
N ASN A 122 18.44 3.32 9.93
CA ASN A 122 19.27 4.52 10.08
C ASN A 122 20.14 4.51 11.35
N ARG A 123 19.69 3.84 12.43
CA ARG A 123 20.44 3.81 13.71
C ARG A 123 21.40 2.64 13.82
N THR A 124 21.04 1.47 13.29
CA THR A 124 21.76 0.20 13.53
C THR A 124 22.45 -0.37 12.30
N CYS A 125 22.05 0.07 11.10
CA CYS A 125 22.57 -0.43 9.82
C CYS A 125 23.10 0.70 8.93
N ALA A 126 23.54 1.82 9.53
CA ALA A 126 24.06 2.99 8.80
C ALA A 126 25.32 2.69 7.99
N ASP A 127 26.09 1.68 8.38
CA ASP A 127 27.23 1.10 7.67
C ASP A 127 26.82 0.31 6.41
N ILE A 128 25.60 -0.25 6.39
CA ILE A 128 25.04 -1.04 5.28
C ILE A 128 24.21 -0.15 4.34
N VAL A 129 23.34 0.70 4.91
CA VAL A 129 22.45 1.59 4.17
C VAL A 129 22.65 3.03 4.65
N PRO A 130 23.34 3.87 3.87
CA PRO A 130 23.50 5.28 4.23
C PRO A 130 22.14 5.98 4.24
N ALA A 131 21.99 6.97 5.13
CA ALA A 131 20.73 7.70 5.32
C ALA A 131 20.11 8.25 4.01
N GLY A 132 20.97 8.69 3.07
CA GLY A 132 20.52 9.17 1.76
C GLY A 132 19.91 8.08 0.86
N ALA A 133 20.15 6.80 1.13
CA ALA A 133 19.59 5.68 0.38
C ALA A 133 18.28 5.11 0.98
N LEU A 134 17.86 5.57 2.17
CA LEU A 134 16.60 5.13 2.78
C LEU A 134 15.36 5.36 1.88
N PRO A 135 15.22 6.49 1.17
CA PRO A 135 14.11 6.67 0.22
C PRO A 135 14.12 5.65 -0.91
N LEU A 136 15.31 5.26 -1.39
CA LEU A 136 15.42 4.23 -2.43
C LEU A 136 15.00 2.85 -1.91
N LEU A 137 15.36 2.51 -0.68
CA LEU A 137 14.94 1.27 -0.04
C LEU A 137 13.41 1.21 0.11
N TYR A 138 12.79 2.33 0.47
CA TYR A 138 11.33 2.44 0.52
C TYR A 138 10.68 2.30 -0.86
N SER A 139 11.22 2.98 -1.89
CA SER A 139 10.72 2.82 -3.26
C SER A 139 10.79 1.37 -3.75
N ALA A 140 11.87 0.65 -3.40
CA ALA A 140 11.99 -0.77 -3.72
C ALA A 140 10.93 -1.61 -2.99
N ALA A 141 10.66 -1.32 -1.71
CA ALA A 141 9.59 -1.98 -0.97
C ALA A 141 8.21 -1.75 -1.60
N MET A 142 7.90 -0.52 -2.01
CA MET A 142 6.64 -0.16 -2.68
C MET A 142 6.51 -0.79 -4.06
N LEU A 143 7.61 -0.99 -4.78
CA LEU A 143 7.58 -1.72 -6.04
C LEU A 143 7.22 -3.20 -5.83
N VAL A 144 7.76 -3.83 -4.79
CA VAL A 144 7.40 -5.20 -4.39
C VAL A 144 5.94 -5.28 -3.97
N ASP A 145 5.48 -4.31 -3.19
CA ASP A 145 4.09 -4.14 -2.77
C ASP A 145 3.15 -4.08 -3.98
N ALA A 146 3.41 -3.22 -4.96
CA ALA A 146 2.63 -3.10 -6.18
C ALA A 146 2.45 -4.43 -6.93
N VAL A 147 3.55 -5.18 -7.09
CA VAL A 147 3.54 -6.50 -7.73
C VAL A 147 2.77 -7.50 -6.87
N ALA A 148 3.00 -7.50 -5.57
CA ALA A 148 2.32 -8.37 -4.61
C ALA A 148 0.81 -8.11 -4.60
N ALA A 149 0.36 -6.85 -4.60
CA ALA A 149 -1.05 -6.48 -4.64
C ALA A 149 -1.77 -7.08 -5.84
N LEU A 150 -1.16 -6.99 -7.03
CA LEU A 150 -1.72 -7.62 -8.24
C LEU A 150 -1.77 -9.14 -8.14
N LEU A 151 -0.68 -9.77 -7.72
CA LEU A 151 -0.59 -11.23 -7.63
C LEU A 151 -1.59 -11.78 -6.62
N PHE A 152 -1.58 -11.25 -5.41
CA PHE A 152 -2.45 -11.71 -4.32
C PHE A 152 -3.91 -11.32 -4.54
N GLY A 153 -4.20 -10.18 -5.18
CA GLY A 153 -5.55 -9.82 -5.61
C GLY A 153 -6.12 -10.85 -6.60
N ASN A 154 -5.36 -11.23 -7.63
CA ASN A 154 -5.78 -12.26 -8.58
C ASN A 154 -5.89 -13.67 -7.91
N LEU A 155 -4.98 -13.99 -7.00
CA LEU A 155 -5.05 -15.24 -6.23
C LEU A 155 -6.29 -15.27 -5.33
N TYR A 156 -6.64 -14.16 -4.71
CA TYR A 156 -7.83 -14.04 -3.87
C TYR A 156 -9.11 -14.37 -4.65
N ASP A 157 -9.26 -13.88 -5.88
CA ASP A 157 -10.41 -14.19 -6.73
C ASP A 157 -10.54 -15.69 -7.05
N ARG A 158 -9.43 -16.44 -7.00
CA ARG A 158 -9.42 -17.91 -7.26
C ARG A 158 -9.55 -18.75 -6.00
N TRP A 159 -8.86 -18.38 -4.93
CA TRP A 159 -8.68 -19.20 -3.73
C TRP A 159 -9.33 -18.59 -2.47
N GLY A 160 -9.85 -17.36 -2.58
CA GLY A 160 -10.54 -16.67 -1.48
C GLY A 160 -9.63 -16.39 -0.29
N MET A 161 -10.20 -16.41 0.91
CA MET A 161 -9.53 -16.07 2.18
C MET A 161 -8.28 -16.87 2.52
N LYS A 162 -8.08 -18.03 1.88
CA LYS A 162 -6.86 -18.84 2.11
C LYS A 162 -5.59 -18.10 1.71
N VAL A 163 -5.70 -17.22 0.73
CA VAL A 163 -4.57 -16.41 0.24
C VAL A 163 -4.07 -15.43 1.30
N LEU A 164 -4.97 -14.89 2.12
CA LEU A 164 -4.59 -14.02 3.24
C LEU A 164 -3.71 -14.75 4.27
N VAL A 165 -4.02 -16.01 4.56
CA VAL A 165 -3.20 -16.83 5.47
C VAL A 165 -1.81 -17.07 4.87
N VAL A 166 -1.74 -17.41 3.58
CA VAL A 166 -0.46 -17.64 2.89
C VAL A 166 0.38 -16.36 2.87
N SER A 167 -0.22 -15.21 2.55
CA SER A 167 0.50 -13.93 2.54
C SER A 167 1.00 -13.53 3.92
N ALA A 168 0.21 -13.74 4.97
CA ALA A 168 0.60 -13.47 6.35
C ALA A 168 1.79 -14.34 6.77
N LEU A 169 1.80 -15.62 6.42
CA LEU A 169 2.92 -16.53 6.71
C LEU A 169 4.19 -16.16 5.95
N LEU A 170 4.05 -15.70 4.69
CA LEU A 170 5.19 -15.23 3.89
C LEU A 170 5.75 -13.91 4.43
N ALA A 171 4.90 -13.04 4.93
CA ALA A 171 5.33 -11.77 5.50
C ALA A 171 5.93 -11.92 6.92
N ALA A 172 5.39 -12.82 7.76
CA ALA A 172 5.74 -12.91 9.19
C ALA A 172 7.24 -12.85 9.53
N PRO A 173 8.18 -13.46 8.77
CA PRO A 173 9.60 -13.40 9.09
C PRO A 173 10.26 -12.03 8.90
N PHE A 174 9.60 -11.05 8.26
CA PHE A 174 10.22 -9.76 7.94
C PHE A 174 10.82 -9.06 9.16
N SER A 175 10.10 -9.06 10.27
CA SER A 175 10.53 -8.39 11.48
C SER A 175 11.82 -8.98 12.07
N PHE A 176 11.93 -10.32 12.09
CA PHE A 176 13.16 -10.99 12.52
C PHE A 176 14.34 -10.65 11.61
N LEU A 177 14.13 -10.66 10.29
CA LEU A 177 15.18 -10.37 9.33
C LEU A 177 15.66 -8.92 9.39
N ILE A 178 14.75 -7.96 9.60
CA ILE A 178 15.09 -6.54 9.67
C ILE A 178 15.72 -6.19 11.02
N PHE A 179 15.12 -6.61 12.14
CA PHE A 179 15.52 -6.12 13.45
C PHE A 179 16.58 -6.98 14.15
N LEU A 180 16.74 -8.25 13.77
CA LEU A 180 17.76 -9.15 14.32
C LEU A 180 18.85 -9.52 13.33
N GLY A 181 18.62 -9.33 12.02
CA GLY A 181 19.57 -9.64 10.96
C GLY A 181 20.53 -8.46 10.69
N HIS A 182 21.76 -8.52 11.19
CA HIS A 182 22.78 -7.50 10.96
C HIS A 182 23.57 -7.72 9.65
N SER A 183 22.85 -7.93 8.55
CA SER A 183 23.49 -8.12 7.22
C SER A 183 22.65 -7.53 6.10
N ALA A 184 23.30 -7.06 5.04
CA ALA A 184 22.62 -6.51 3.87
C ALA A 184 21.61 -7.49 3.23
N PRO A 185 21.93 -8.80 3.04
CA PRO A 185 20.95 -9.75 2.52
C PRO A 185 19.72 -9.92 3.41
N ALA A 186 19.91 -10.00 4.73
CA ALA A 186 18.78 -10.15 5.66
C ALA A 186 17.87 -8.92 5.61
N LEU A 187 18.44 -7.72 5.57
CA LEU A 187 17.68 -6.48 5.45
C LEU A 187 16.88 -6.43 4.13
N VAL A 188 17.52 -6.74 3.00
CA VAL A 188 16.84 -6.72 1.69
C VAL A 188 15.71 -7.74 1.64
N VAL A 189 15.96 -8.98 2.09
CA VAL A 189 14.92 -10.02 2.13
C VAL A 189 13.79 -9.64 3.09
N GLY A 190 14.11 -9.07 4.24
CA GLY A 190 13.12 -8.57 5.20
C GLY A 190 12.24 -7.47 4.62
N VAL A 191 12.82 -6.50 3.91
CA VAL A 191 12.08 -5.41 3.24
C VAL A 191 11.21 -5.95 2.10
N VAL A 192 11.69 -6.91 1.33
CA VAL A 192 10.89 -7.59 0.29
C VAL A 192 9.70 -8.32 0.93
N MET A 193 9.90 -9.06 2.01
CA MET A 193 8.81 -9.74 2.72
C MET A 193 7.81 -8.76 3.33
N TRP A 194 8.27 -7.62 3.84
CA TRP A 194 7.41 -6.54 4.31
C TRP A 194 6.53 -5.99 3.17
N GLY A 195 7.12 -5.68 1.99
CA GLY A 195 6.38 -5.24 0.81
C GLY A 195 5.36 -6.27 0.33
N ILE A 196 5.70 -7.56 0.32
CA ILE A 196 4.76 -8.64 -0.02
C ILE A 196 3.56 -8.63 0.94
N GLY A 197 3.81 -8.50 2.26
CA GLY A 197 2.75 -8.45 3.26
C GLY A 197 1.84 -7.23 3.10
N MET A 198 2.42 -6.07 2.79
CA MET A 198 1.69 -4.82 2.59
C MET A 198 0.76 -4.91 1.39
N GLY A 199 1.25 -5.27 0.21
CA GLY A 199 0.45 -5.38 -1.01
C GLY A 199 -0.64 -6.44 -0.93
N ALA A 200 -0.35 -7.59 -0.33
CA ALA A 200 -1.37 -8.60 -0.07
C ALA A 200 -2.45 -8.09 0.89
N GLN A 201 -2.07 -7.41 1.95
CA GLN A 201 -3.01 -6.83 2.91
C GLN A 201 -3.92 -5.83 2.23
N GLU A 202 -3.39 -4.84 1.54
CA GLU A 202 -4.16 -3.73 0.98
C GLU A 202 -5.13 -4.17 -0.13
N SER A 203 -4.76 -5.16 -0.95
CA SER A 203 -5.64 -5.69 -1.99
C SER A 203 -6.69 -6.66 -1.45
N ILE A 204 -6.29 -7.64 -0.63
CA ILE A 204 -7.18 -8.71 -0.15
C ILE A 204 -8.18 -8.17 0.86
N LEU A 205 -7.77 -7.27 1.78
CA LEU A 205 -8.67 -6.78 2.82
C LEU A 205 -9.86 -6.02 2.22
N LYS A 206 -9.58 -5.15 1.25
CA LYS A 206 -10.62 -4.39 0.54
C LYS A 206 -11.57 -5.33 -0.22
N ALA A 207 -11.01 -6.34 -0.91
CA ALA A 207 -11.80 -7.34 -1.64
C ALA A 207 -12.68 -8.18 -0.70
N ALA A 208 -12.14 -8.67 0.40
CA ALA A 208 -12.86 -9.51 1.36
C ALA A 208 -14.02 -8.77 2.06
N VAL A 209 -13.83 -7.49 2.42
CA VAL A 209 -14.91 -6.67 2.95
C VAL A 209 -16.03 -6.51 1.91
N THR A 210 -15.67 -6.24 0.66
CA THR A 210 -16.62 -6.09 -0.45
C THR A 210 -17.43 -7.37 -0.67
N ASP A 211 -16.82 -8.55 -0.55
CA ASP A 211 -17.49 -9.83 -0.71
C ASP A 211 -18.38 -10.19 0.49
N MET A 212 -18.07 -9.69 1.68
CA MET A 212 -18.83 -9.96 2.91
C MET A 212 -19.97 -8.96 3.14
N THR A 213 -19.97 -7.83 2.44
CA THR A 213 -20.99 -6.78 2.61
C THR A 213 -22.01 -6.83 1.47
N PRO A 214 -23.32 -6.66 1.74
CA PRO A 214 -24.32 -6.54 0.69
C PRO A 214 -24.02 -5.31 -0.18
N LYS A 215 -24.19 -5.42 -1.50
CA LYS A 215 -23.96 -4.32 -2.45
C LYS A 215 -24.91 -3.12 -2.27
N SER A 216 -25.89 -3.24 -1.39
CA SER A 216 -26.89 -2.24 -1.03
C SER A 216 -26.73 -1.70 0.41
N ALA A 217 -25.64 -2.05 1.09
CA ALA A 217 -25.38 -1.59 2.46
C ALA A 217 -24.37 -0.44 2.49
#